data_ed7d5667fa7a874f09854e6b0b3405d2
#
_entry.id   ed7d5667fa7a874f09854e6b0b3405d2
#
_cell.length_a   1.000
_cell.length_b   1.000
_cell.length_c   1.000
_cell.angle_alpha   90.00
_cell.angle_beta   90.00
_cell.angle_gamma   90.00
#
_symmetry.space_group_name_H-M   'P 1'
#
loop_
_entity.id
_entity.type
_entity.pdbx_description
1 polymer ?
#
loop_
_entity_poly.entity_id
_entity_poly.type
_entity_poly.pdbx_seq_one_letter_code
_entity_poly.pdbx_strand_id
1 'polypeptide(L)'
;MKAMLAKTITLGIIILISAANLQLQAGVPPKRTPLSGSIVEDRAARKLIQAGELRYDAGEDEKAVEVWQQVIDKYPASKVRFIAHMKLGEYYLNRKNAYDKARANFEAVANENNRNEDQRAEAILKTGACFFEGRHYGQCFKVMRRVIEEFPVSQHVNEAYYYIGLGHFRQGHYGRAIAALEKVGTAVGEKDTNAEKLEAGKRFFVKIEDADLAILEKEDSVQVKVKTSEGDEEEVDCIPIGRNVRVVLGSIPTRLGKPRKGNGILEVTGTAKVHVGYTDAHTADREFDTKREKNIFVVGNALVQAMDGAYSEALQGVVLGKEANLQVSDADRDVTDQADTLKVRVD
;
A
#
# COMPACT_ATOMS: atom_id res chain seq x y z
N MET A 1 -59.57 -11.90 68.51
CA MET A 1 -59.17 -13.29 68.17
C MET A 1 -57.80 -13.23 67.60
N LYS A 2 -56.89 -13.90 68.22
CA LYS A 2 -55.45 -14.04 68.19
C LYS A 2 -54.69 -13.58 66.91
N ALA A 3 -53.91 -12.54 67.14
CA ALA A 3 -52.77 -12.15 66.26
C ALA A 3 -51.55 -13.03 66.59
N MET A 4 -50.94 -13.65 65.62
CA MET A 4 -49.68 -14.34 65.77
C MET A 4 -48.58 -13.46 65.26
N LEU A 5 -47.70 -13.04 66.19
CA LEU A 5 -46.49 -12.28 65.95
C LEU A 5 -45.42 -13.23 65.36
N ALA A 6 -44.96 -12.97 64.14
CA ALA A 6 -43.77 -13.62 63.60
C ALA A 6 -42.54 -12.76 63.92
N LYS A 7 -41.65 -13.32 64.74
CA LYS A 7 -40.33 -12.72 65.02
C LYS A 7 -39.37 -13.04 63.90
N THR A 8 -38.93 -12.03 63.19
CA THR A 8 -37.84 -12.12 62.27
C THR A 8 -36.52 -12.00 63.02
N ILE A 9 -35.72 -13.05 62.97
CA ILE A 9 -34.34 -13.03 63.50
C ILE A 9 -33.44 -12.59 62.39
N THR A 10 -32.88 -11.36 62.51
CA THR A 10 -31.88 -10.85 61.63
C THR A 10 -30.52 -11.34 62.10
N LEU A 11 -29.92 -12.27 61.34
CA LEU A 11 -28.58 -12.77 61.60
C LEU A 11 -27.60 -11.79 60.91
N GLY A 12 -26.96 -10.93 61.70
CA GLY A 12 -25.92 -10.03 61.22
C GLY A 12 -24.63 -10.82 60.99
N ILE A 13 -24.27 -11.00 59.76
CA ILE A 13 -22.92 -11.49 59.38
C ILE A 13 -21.99 -10.27 59.34
N ILE A 14 -21.16 -10.14 60.37
CA ILE A 14 -20.05 -9.19 60.41
C ILE A 14 -18.93 -9.81 59.55
N ILE A 15 -18.78 -9.35 58.30
CA ILE A 15 -17.59 -9.65 57.48
C ILE A 15 -16.49 -8.70 57.93
N LEU A 16 -15.54 -9.20 58.68
CA LEU A 16 -14.26 -8.56 58.92
C LEU A 16 -13.45 -8.59 57.61
N ILE A 17 -13.52 -7.49 56.83
CA ILE A 17 -12.63 -7.28 55.73
C ILE A 17 -11.28 -6.83 56.34
N SER A 18 -10.36 -7.78 56.48
CA SER A 18 -8.96 -7.44 56.70
C SER A 18 -8.46 -6.66 55.46
N ALA A 19 -8.23 -5.38 55.66
CA ALA A 19 -7.55 -4.54 54.65
C ALA A 19 -6.10 -5.06 54.47
N ALA A 20 -5.95 -6.10 53.68
CA ALA A 20 -4.66 -6.40 53.09
C ALA A 20 -4.37 -5.26 52.12
N ASN A 21 -3.42 -4.41 52.46
CA ASN A 21 -2.83 -3.42 51.57
C ASN A 21 -2.25 -4.15 50.35
N LEU A 22 -3.10 -4.40 49.35
CA LEU A 22 -2.65 -4.70 47.99
C LEU A 22 -2.13 -3.37 47.41
N GLN A 23 -0.89 -3.04 47.70
CA GLN A 23 -0.19 -2.08 46.87
C GLN A 23 -0.18 -2.67 45.46
N LEU A 24 -1.14 -2.26 44.63
CA LEU A 24 -0.97 -2.31 43.18
C LEU A 24 0.28 -1.45 42.91
N GLN A 25 1.44 -2.10 42.83
CA GLN A 25 2.53 -1.54 42.09
C GLN A 25 1.98 -1.36 40.67
N ALA A 26 1.54 -0.15 40.36
CA ALA A 26 1.38 0.27 38.99
C ALA A 26 2.75 -0.02 38.32
N GLY A 27 2.80 -1.13 37.59
CA GLY A 27 3.97 -1.48 36.83
C GLY A 27 4.25 -0.28 35.95
N VAL A 28 5.40 0.34 36.16
CA VAL A 28 5.90 1.38 35.26
C VAL A 28 5.79 0.77 33.88
N PRO A 29 5.01 1.37 32.94
CA PRO A 29 4.92 0.84 31.61
C PRO A 29 6.37 0.69 31.13
N PRO A 30 6.74 -0.44 30.53
CA PRO A 30 8.10 -0.64 30.07
C PRO A 30 8.47 0.58 29.26
N LYS A 31 9.53 1.31 29.64
CA LYS A 31 10.07 2.41 28.86
C LYS A 31 10.25 1.85 27.47
N ARG A 32 9.38 2.29 26.54
CA ARG A 32 9.53 1.98 25.13
C ARG A 32 10.86 2.58 24.73
N THR A 33 11.89 1.76 24.71
CA THR A 33 13.20 2.17 24.17
C THR A 33 12.92 2.50 22.72
N PRO A 34 13.17 3.74 22.28
CA PRO A 34 13.02 4.06 20.88
C PRO A 34 13.94 3.10 20.11
N LEU A 35 13.40 2.48 19.06
CA LEU A 35 14.18 1.69 18.12
C LEU A 35 15.19 2.61 17.46
N SER A 36 16.36 2.68 18.00
CA SER A 36 17.50 3.36 17.41
C SER A 36 18.62 2.35 17.28
N GLY A 37 18.61 1.63 16.15
CA GLY A 37 19.79 0.93 15.69
C GLY A 37 20.92 1.94 15.54
N SER A 38 22.17 1.51 15.73
CA SER A 38 23.29 2.37 15.42
C SER A 38 23.34 2.63 13.91
N ILE A 39 23.86 3.79 13.49
CA ILE A 39 24.05 4.12 12.06
C ILE A 39 24.85 3.00 11.36
N VAL A 40 25.77 2.36 12.06
CA VAL A 40 26.57 1.25 11.52
C VAL A 40 25.71 0.01 11.28
N GLU A 41 24.80 -0.32 12.21
CA GLU A 41 23.86 -1.44 12.05
C GLU A 41 22.89 -1.18 10.90
N ASP A 42 22.35 0.03 10.78
CA ASP A 42 21.47 0.40 9.70
C ASP A 42 22.16 0.32 8.33
N ARG A 43 23.41 0.75 8.21
CA ARG A 43 24.21 0.59 6.98
C ARG A 43 24.47 -0.88 6.64
N ALA A 44 24.77 -1.71 7.64
CA ALA A 44 24.99 -3.14 7.42
C ALA A 44 23.67 -3.84 7.00
N ALA A 45 22.56 -3.50 7.64
CA ALA A 45 21.25 -4.01 7.31
C ALA A 45 20.83 -3.63 5.87
N ARG A 46 21.07 -2.38 5.43
CA ARG A 46 20.81 -1.95 4.04
C ARG A 46 21.61 -2.75 3.01
N LYS A 47 22.88 -3.02 3.26
CA LYS A 47 23.69 -3.87 2.36
C LYS A 47 23.08 -5.27 2.22
N LEU A 48 22.51 -5.82 3.28
CA LEU A 48 21.81 -7.10 3.21
C LEU A 48 20.50 -6.98 2.42
N ILE A 49 19.74 -5.90 2.60
CA ILE A 49 18.54 -5.66 1.77
C ILE A 49 18.92 -5.67 0.29
N GLN A 50 19.89 -4.87 -0.11
CA GLN A 50 20.37 -4.81 -1.49
C GLN A 50 20.85 -6.18 -2.01
N ALA A 51 21.60 -6.93 -1.18
CA ALA A 51 22.03 -8.27 -1.55
C ALA A 51 20.85 -9.24 -1.73
N GLY A 52 19.79 -9.10 -0.94
CA GLY A 52 18.55 -9.84 -1.09
C GLY A 52 17.80 -9.47 -2.37
N GLU A 53 17.71 -8.18 -2.69
CA GLU A 53 17.08 -7.69 -3.93
C GLU A 53 17.80 -8.22 -5.17
N LEU A 54 19.13 -8.13 -5.23
CA LEU A 54 19.91 -8.67 -6.34
C LEU A 54 19.67 -10.18 -6.55
N ARG A 55 19.51 -10.95 -5.45
CA ARG A 55 19.20 -12.39 -5.54
C ARG A 55 17.79 -12.63 -6.04
N TYR A 56 16.84 -11.82 -5.57
CA TYR A 56 15.45 -11.90 -5.99
C TYR A 56 15.30 -11.59 -7.49
N ASP A 57 15.99 -10.56 -7.97
CA ASP A 57 16.02 -10.19 -9.39
C ASP A 57 16.73 -11.24 -10.26
N ALA A 58 17.66 -11.98 -9.68
CA ALA A 58 18.30 -13.14 -10.32
C ALA A 58 17.44 -14.43 -10.30
N GLY A 59 16.22 -14.37 -9.69
CA GLY A 59 15.35 -15.54 -9.55
C GLY A 59 15.74 -16.51 -8.42
N GLU A 60 16.68 -16.10 -7.55
CA GLU A 60 17.12 -16.90 -6.39
C GLU A 60 16.25 -16.60 -5.15
N ASP A 61 14.94 -16.80 -5.30
CA ASP A 61 13.92 -16.38 -4.32
C ASP A 61 14.21 -16.87 -2.89
N GLU A 62 14.54 -18.13 -2.70
CA GLU A 62 14.81 -18.71 -1.38
C GLU A 62 16.02 -18.06 -0.70
N LYS A 63 17.07 -17.78 -1.44
CA LYS A 63 18.25 -17.10 -0.92
C LYS A 63 17.97 -15.62 -0.61
N ALA A 64 17.12 -14.97 -1.39
CA ALA A 64 16.67 -13.61 -1.08
C ALA A 64 15.92 -13.56 0.25
N VAL A 65 14.98 -14.48 0.44
CA VAL A 65 14.20 -14.63 1.68
C VAL A 65 15.13 -14.86 2.89
N GLU A 66 16.11 -15.76 2.76
CA GLU A 66 17.09 -15.99 3.83
C GLU A 66 17.88 -14.72 4.20
N VAL A 67 18.28 -13.93 3.20
CA VAL A 67 19.00 -12.67 3.44
C VAL A 67 18.10 -11.62 4.10
N TRP A 68 16.85 -11.47 3.66
CA TRP A 68 15.92 -10.56 4.31
C TRP A 68 15.58 -10.98 5.74
N GLN A 69 15.44 -12.30 5.98
CA GLN A 69 15.25 -12.81 7.34
C GLN A 69 16.46 -12.51 8.23
N GLN A 70 17.68 -12.61 7.70
CA GLN A 70 18.89 -12.25 8.45
C GLN A 70 18.91 -10.78 8.88
N VAL A 71 18.30 -9.87 8.13
CA VAL A 71 18.15 -8.46 8.54
C VAL A 71 17.35 -8.36 9.83
N ILE A 72 16.23 -9.06 9.89
CA ILE A 72 15.32 -9.05 11.04
C ILE A 72 16.00 -9.64 12.27
N ASP A 73 16.69 -10.77 12.09
CA ASP A 73 17.30 -11.54 13.18
C ASP A 73 18.55 -10.86 13.75
N LYS A 74 19.40 -10.29 12.87
CA LYS A 74 20.68 -9.70 13.27
C LYS A 74 20.55 -8.23 13.68
N TYR A 75 19.57 -7.50 13.15
CA TYR A 75 19.41 -6.06 13.37
C TYR A 75 18.01 -5.71 13.87
N PRO A 76 17.52 -6.31 14.97
CA PRO A 76 16.14 -6.13 15.43
C PRO A 76 15.84 -4.70 15.91
N ALA A 77 16.88 -3.91 16.25
CA ALA A 77 16.72 -2.51 16.62
C ALA A 77 16.78 -1.55 15.42
N SER A 78 17.24 -2.02 14.26
CA SER A 78 17.35 -1.22 13.05
C SER A 78 15.96 -0.95 12.44
N LYS A 79 15.74 0.26 11.97
CA LYS A 79 14.53 0.63 11.20
C LYS A 79 14.48 -0.07 9.85
N VAL A 80 15.63 -0.46 9.31
CA VAL A 80 15.76 -1.19 8.04
C VAL A 80 15.05 -2.56 8.08
N ARG A 81 14.84 -3.13 9.27
CA ARG A 81 14.04 -4.36 9.42
C ARG A 81 12.62 -4.23 8.84
N PHE A 82 12.03 -3.04 8.87
CA PHE A 82 10.70 -2.82 8.28
C PHE A 82 10.71 -3.02 6.77
N ILE A 83 11.81 -2.65 6.09
CA ILE A 83 12.01 -2.92 4.67
C ILE A 83 12.09 -4.44 4.44
N ALA A 84 12.83 -5.16 5.28
CA ALA A 84 12.91 -6.63 5.18
C ALA A 84 11.53 -7.28 5.37
N HIS A 85 10.75 -6.83 6.34
CA HIS A 85 9.38 -7.31 6.53
C HIS A 85 8.48 -7.01 5.32
N MET A 86 8.58 -5.81 4.71
CA MET A 86 7.83 -5.49 3.49
C MET A 86 8.18 -6.45 2.35
N LYS A 87 9.47 -6.68 2.09
CA LYS A 87 9.95 -7.60 1.04
C LYS A 87 9.51 -9.04 1.27
N LEU A 88 9.59 -9.53 2.51
CA LEU A 88 9.10 -10.86 2.88
C LEU A 88 7.59 -10.96 2.72
N GLY A 89 6.84 -9.94 3.14
CA GLY A 89 5.39 -9.87 2.96
C GLY A 89 5.00 -9.95 1.48
N GLU A 90 5.65 -9.18 0.62
CA GLU A 90 5.44 -9.20 -0.83
C GLU A 90 5.77 -10.56 -1.46
N TYR A 91 6.87 -11.16 -1.07
CA TYR A 91 7.22 -12.50 -1.52
C TYR A 91 6.14 -13.53 -1.16
N TYR A 92 5.70 -13.55 0.11
CA TYR A 92 4.67 -14.49 0.55
C TYR A 92 3.31 -14.21 -0.10
N LEU A 93 2.97 -12.96 -0.37
CA LEU A 93 1.74 -12.58 -1.05
C LEU A 93 1.76 -13.01 -2.53
N ASN A 94 2.79 -12.58 -3.28
CA ASN A 94 2.79 -12.61 -4.74
C ASN A 94 3.36 -13.91 -5.31
N ARG A 95 4.31 -14.56 -4.62
CA ARG A 95 4.97 -15.78 -5.13
C ARG A 95 4.47 -17.07 -4.50
N LYS A 96 4.09 -17.01 -3.23
CA LYS A 96 3.71 -18.23 -2.49
C LYS A 96 2.22 -18.29 -2.17
N ASN A 97 1.46 -17.22 -2.37
CA ASN A 97 0.05 -17.09 -1.97
C ASN A 97 -0.18 -17.49 -0.48
N ALA A 98 0.84 -17.25 0.34
CA ALA A 98 0.86 -17.60 1.75
C ALA A 98 0.36 -16.39 2.58
N TYR A 99 -0.93 -16.08 2.45
CA TYR A 99 -1.53 -14.84 2.96
C TYR A 99 -1.33 -14.61 4.46
N ASP A 100 -1.32 -15.66 5.28
CA ASP A 100 -1.08 -15.53 6.72
C ASP A 100 0.35 -15.10 7.04
N LYS A 101 1.34 -15.65 6.32
CA LYS A 101 2.74 -15.25 6.47
C LYS A 101 2.97 -13.84 5.93
N ALA A 102 2.32 -13.49 4.83
CA ALA A 102 2.38 -12.14 4.28
C ALA A 102 1.83 -11.13 5.29
N ARG A 103 0.63 -11.39 5.87
CA ARG A 103 0.03 -10.51 6.88
C ARG A 103 0.92 -10.32 8.09
N ALA A 104 1.47 -11.40 8.65
CA ALA A 104 2.35 -11.31 9.83
C ALA A 104 3.54 -10.35 9.58
N ASN A 105 4.09 -10.36 8.38
CA ASN A 105 5.17 -9.45 8.00
C ASN A 105 4.65 -8.01 7.84
N PHE A 106 3.55 -7.78 7.14
CA PHE A 106 2.99 -6.43 6.98
C PHE A 106 2.52 -5.84 8.32
N GLU A 107 1.92 -6.62 9.20
CA GLU A 107 1.52 -6.19 10.54
C GLU A 107 2.73 -5.76 11.40
N ALA A 108 3.88 -6.39 11.23
CA ALA A 108 5.12 -5.96 11.89
C ALA A 108 5.56 -4.55 11.43
N VAL A 109 5.26 -4.16 10.19
CA VAL A 109 5.56 -2.83 9.64
C VAL A 109 4.50 -1.80 10.02
N ALA A 110 3.22 -2.21 10.06
CA ALA A 110 2.08 -1.37 10.41
C ALA A 110 2.06 -0.89 11.87
N ASN A 111 3.07 -1.25 12.64
CA ASN A 111 3.20 -0.96 14.06
C ASN A 111 3.57 0.52 14.30
N GLU A 112 3.09 1.11 15.40
CA GLU A 112 3.40 2.48 15.84
C GLU A 112 4.90 2.73 16.10
N ASN A 113 5.71 1.69 16.29
CA ASN A 113 7.15 1.82 16.39
C ASN A 113 7.81 2.20 15.06
N ASN A 114 7.13 1.98 13.94
CA ASN A 114 7.52 2.49 12.63
C ASN A 114 7.05 3.95 12.53
N ARG A 115 7.98 4.88 12.50
CA ARG A 115 7.69 6.33 12.42
C ARG A 115 7.36 6.79 11.00
N ASN A 116 7.62 5.96 10.00
CA ASN A 116 7.30 6.26 8.62
C ASN A 116 5.80 5.97 8.38
N GLU A 117 5.00 7.04 8.32
CA GLU A 117 3.55 6.94 8.16
C GLU A 117 3.14 6.36 6.81
N ASP A 118 3.84 6.72 5.74
CA ASP A 118 3.55 6.20 4.41
C ASP A 118 3.81 4.69 4.35
N GLN A 119 4.93 4.22 4.90
CA GLN A 119 5.24 2.80 5.00
C GLN A 119 4.23 2.05 5.89
N ARG A 120 3.71 2.68 6.96
CA ARG A 120 2.64 2.08 7.76
C ARG A 120 1.34 1.97 6.98
N ALA A 121 0.97 3.03 6.26
CA ALA A 121 -0.22 3.04 5.42
C ALA A 121 -0.14 1.96 4.34
N GLU A 122 0.99 1.84 3.67
CA GLU A 122 1.25 0.78 2.68
C GLU A 122 1.13 -0.62 3.29
N ALA A 123 1.74 -0.85 4.44
CA ALA A 123 1.68 -2.15 5.12
C ALA A 123 0.25 -2.54 5.53
N ILE A 124 -0.55 -1.58 6.00
CA ILE A 124 -1.97 -1.79 6.30
C ILE A 124 -2.73 -2.12 5.02
N LEU A 125 -2.50 -1.38 3.94
CA LEU A 125 -3.11 -1.65 2.65
C LEU A 125 -2.79 -3.07 2.17
N LYS A 126 -1.52 -3.49 2.18
CA LYS A 126 -1.09 -4.84 1.79
C LYS A 126 -1.65 -5.93 2.70
N THR A 127 -1.83 -5.65 3.99
CA THR A 127 -2.57 -6.53 4.91
C THR A 127 -4.02 -6.72 4.44
N GLY A 128 -4.68 -5.65 4.03
CA GLY A 128 -6.03 -5.70 3.46
C GLY A 128 -6.07 -6.46 2.13
N ALA A 129 -5.07 -6.30 1.27
CA ALA A 129 -4.93 -7.08 0.03
C ALA A 129 -4.79 -8.58 0.30
N CYS A 130 -4.02 -8.98 1.33
CA CYS A 130 -3.95 -10.40 1.74
C CYS A 130 -5.33 -10.95 2.15
N PHE A 131 -6.14 -10.16 2.86
CA PHE A 131 -7.51 -10.57 3.18
C PHE A 131 -8.40 -10.67 1.95
N PHE A 132 -8.21 -9.76 0.98
CA PHE A 132 -8.96 -9.79 -0.27
C PHE A 132 -8.65 -11.06 -1.07
N GLU A 133 -7.38 -11.37 -1.28
CA GLU A 133 -6.93 -12.58 -1.99
C GLU A 133 -7.37 -13.86 -1.27
N GLY A 134 -7.34 -13.86 0.06
CA GLY A 134 -7.89 -14.94 0.89
C GLY A 134 -9.43 -14.99 0.92
N ARG A 135 -10.13 -14.12 0.20
CA ARG A 135 -11.61 -13.99 0.15
C ARG A 135 -12.25 -13.64 1.50
N HIS A 136 -11.49 -13.10 2.44
CA HIS A 136 -11.98 -12.61 3.72
C HIS A 136 -12.43 -11.14 3.63
N TYR A 137 -13.40 -10.87 2.75
CA TYR A 137 -13.80 -9.51 2.36
C TYR A 137 -14.21 -8.62 3.53
N GLY A 138 -14.90 -9.16 4.55
CA GLY A 138 -15.26 -8.39 5.74
C GLY A 138 -14.06 -7.86 6.51
N GLN A 139 -12.98 -8.65 6.60
CA GLN A 139 -11.71 -8.23 7.22
C GLN A 139 -10.95 -7.27 6.32
N CYS A 140 -10.94 -7.52 5.01
CA CYS A 140 -10.41 -6.59 4.03
C CYS A 140 -11.03 -5.19 4.20
N PHE A 141 -12.37 -5.08 4.22
CA PHE A 141 -13.05 -3.79 4.38
C PHE A 141 -12.67 -3.06 5.67
N LYS A 142 -12.54 -3.81 6.78
CA LYS A 142 -12.12 -3.22 8.05
C LYS A 142 -10.73 -2.62 7.96
N VAL A 143 -9.79 -3.37 7.36
CA VAL A 143 -8.40 -2.94 7.23
C VAL A 143 -8.27 -1.79 6.23
N MET A 144 -8.97 -1.83 5.10
CA MET A 144 -8.97 -0.75 4.11
C MET A 144 -9.54 0.56 4.68
N ARG A 145 -10.58 0.48 5.51
CA ARG A 145 -11.09 1.68 6.21
C ARG A 145 -10.06 2.30 7.14
N ARG A 146 -9.24 1.49 7.80
CA ARG A 146 -8.15 2.02 8.61
C ARG A 146 -7.18 2.87 7.78
N VAL A 147 -6.83 2.45 6.55
CA VAL A 147 -6.01 3.28 5.65
C VAL A 147 -6.67 4.63 5.42
N ILE A 148 -7.98 4.64 5.12
CA ILE A 148 -8.73 5.85 4.80
C ILE A 148 -8.86 6.78 6.01
N GLU A 149 -9.09 6.23 7.21
CA GLU A 149 -9.36 6.97 8.43
C GLU A 149 -8.07 7.44 9.14
N GLU A 150 -7.05 6.57 9.21
CA GLU A 150 -5.80 6.88 9.91
C GLU A 150 -4.81 7.66 9.02
N PHE A 151 -4.91 7.51 7.68
CA PHE A 151 -3.98 8.12 6.73
C PHE A 151 -4.72 8.81 5.56
N PRO A 152 -5.62 9.76 5.83
CA PRO A 152 -6.54 10.31 4.81
C PRO A 152 -5.85 11.06 3.67
N VAL A 153 -4.62 11.48 3.86
CA VAL A 153 -3.80 12.18 2.83
C VAL A 153 -2.79 11.27 2.14
N SER A 154 -2.79 9.97 2.48
CA SER A 154 -1.88 8.99 1.88
C SER A 154 -2.28 8.67 0.45
N GLN A 155 -1.28 8.46 -0.39
CA GLN A 155 -1.45 7.94 -1.76
C GLN A 155 -2.19 6.59 -1.82
N HIS A 156 -2.24 5.83 -0.72
CA HIS A 156 -2.86 4.51 -0.64
C HIS A 156 -4.38 4.54 -0.46
N VAL A 157 -4.98 5.72 -0.25
CA VAL A 157 -6.43 5.85 -0.01
C VAL A 157 -7.26 5.43 -1.23
N ASN A 158 -6.84 5.80 -2.44
CA ASN A 158 -7.52 5.41 -3.67
C ASN A 158 -7.52 3.89 -3.85
N GLU A 159 -6.39 3.25 -3.61
CA GLU A 159 -6.28 1.79 -3.69
C GLU A 159 -7.13 1.09 -2.60
N ALA A 160 -7.23 1.67 -1.40
CA ALA A 160 -8.11 1.17 -0.37
C ALA A 160 -9.59 1.20 -0.78
N TYR A 161 -10.07 2.31 -1.39
CA TYR A 161 -11.41 2.37 -1.96
C TYR A 161 -11.62 1.35 -3.08
N TYR A 162 -10.61 1.15 -3.93
CA TYR A 162 -10.67 0.16 -5.00
C TYR A 162 -10.87 -1.27 -4.45
N TYR A 163 -10.09 -1.68 -3.45
CA TYR A 163 -10.26 -3.00 -2.83
C TYR A 163 -11.61 -3.16 -2.13
N ILE A 164 -12.14 -2.11 -1.48
CA ILE A 164 -13.49 -2.11 -0.90
C ILE A 164 -14.52 -2.34 -2.01
N GLY A 165 -14.39 -1.62 -3.12
CA GLY A 165 -15.29 -1.73 -4.26
C GLY A 165 -15.25 -3.12 -4.88
N LEU A 166 -14.08 -3.64 -5.18
CA LEU A 166 -13.90 -5.00 -5.71
C LEU A 166 -14.46 -6.06 -4.76
N GLY A 167 -14.20 -5.95 -3.47
CA GLY A 167 -14.72 -6.89 -2.48
C GLY A 167 -16.23 -6.92 -2.42
N HIS A 168 -16.88 -5.75 -2.48
CA HIS A 168 -18.34 -5.66 -2.58
C HIS A 168 -18.86 -6.22 -3.91
N PHE A 169 -18.14 -5.98 -5.01
CA PHE A 169 -18.49 -6.55 -6.31
C PHE A 169 -18.45 -8.09 -6.28
N ARG A 170 -17.36 -8.68 -5.75
CA ARG A 170 -17.22 -10.13 -5.59
C ARG A 170 -18.30 -10.77 -4.70
N GLN A 171 -18.89 -10.00 -3.80
CA GLN A 171 -20.01 -10.42 -2.95
C GLN A 171 -21.40 -10.17 -3.58
N GLY A 172 -21.46 -9.60 -4.77
CA GLY A 172 -22.72 -9.24 -5.43
C GLY A 172 -23.39 -7.99 -4.84
N HIS A 173 -22.73 -7.24 -3.99
CA HIS A 173 -23.25 -6.01 -3.38
C HIS A 173 -22.98 -4.79 -4.27
N TYR A 174 -23.55 -4.79 -5.48
CA TYR A 174 -23.23 -3.85 -6.55
C TYR A 174 -23.41 -2.39 -6.17
N GLY A 175 -24.48 -2.02 -5.46
CA GLY A 175 -24.68 -0.63 -5.03
C GLY A 175 -23.56 -0.13 -4.10
N ARG A 176 -23.03 -0.99 -3.22
CA ARG A 176 -21.90 -0.65 -2.35
C ARG A 176 -20.57 -0.63 -3.13
N ALA A 177 -20.45 -1.52 -4.11
CA ALA A 177 -19.29 -1.54 -4.99
C ALA A 177 -19.16 -0.22 -5.76
N ILE A 178 -20.25 0.24 -6.37
CA ILE A 178 -20.29 1.52 -7.08
C ILE A 178 -19.91 2.67 -6.15
N ALA A 179 -20.57 2.77 -5.00
CA ALA A 179 -20.32 3.85 -4.05
C ALA A 179 -18.85 3.90 -3.53
N ALA A 180 -18.17 2.76 -3.51
CA ALA A 180 -16.74 2.73 -3.16
C ALA A 180 -15.86 3.06 -4.38
N LEU A 181 -16.17 2.52 -5.55
CA LEU A 181 -15.36 2.74 -6.76
C LEU A 181 -15.47 4.17 -7.29
N GLU A 182 -16.60 4.86 -7.09
CA GLU A 182 -16.75 6.29 -7.39
C GLU A 182 -15.82 7.18 -6.58
N LYS A 183 -15.32 6.68 -5.44
CA LYS A 183 -14.35 7.40 -4.61
C LYS A 183 -12.90 7.19 -5.04
N VAL A 184 -12.64 6.23 -5.92
CA VAL A 184 -11.31 6.06 -6.49
C VAL A 184 -11.03 7.28 -7.36
N GLY A 185 -9.91 7.92 -7.09
CA GLY A 185 -9.57 9.14 -7.78
C GLY A 185 -10.09 10.43 -7.12
N THR A 186 -10.77 10.37 -5.97
CA THR A 186 -11.26 11.55 -5.25
C THR A 186 -10.50 11.84 -3.95
N ALA A 187 -9.49 11.03 -3.62
CA ALA A 187 -8.70 11.23 -2.42
C ALA A 187 -7.84 12.50 -2.48
N VAL A 188 -7.60 13.09 -1.32
CA VAL A 188 -6.83 14.34 -1.16
C VAL A 188 -5.41 14.15 -1.70
N GLY A 189 -5.00 15.02 -2.57
CA GLY A 189 -3.78 14.91 -3.38
C GLY A 189 -4.06 15.08 -4.85
N GLU A 190 -5.30 14.83 -5.27
CA GLU A 190 -5.80 14.99 -6.62
C GLU A 190 -6.28 16.42 -6.98
N LYS A 191 -6.09 17.38 -6.13
CA LYS A 191 -6.18 18.78 -6.55
C LYS A 191 -5.12 19.16 -7.58
N ASP A 192 -4.27 18.18 -7.94
CA ASP A 192 -3.41 18.34 -9.09
C ASP A 192 -4.26 18.15 -10.35
N THR A 193 -4.51 19.27 -11.02
CA THR A 193 -5.31 19.39 -12.25
C THR A 193 -4.75 18.60 -13.45
N ASN A 194 -3.76 17.74 -13.22
CA ASN A 194 -3.07 16.97 -14.22
C ASN A 194 -3.46 15.48 -14.16
N ALA A 195 -4.71 15.18 -14.53
CA ALA A 195 -5.18 13.81 -14.77
C ALA A 195 -4.37 13.03 -15.85
N GLU A 196 -3.35 13.67 -16.43
CA GLU A 196 -2.48 13.14 -17.49
C GLU A 196 -1.09 12.74 -16.98
N LYS A 197 -0.88 12.73 -15.67
CA LYS A 197 0.40 12.39 -15.05
C LYS A 197 0.29 11.12 -14.23
N LEU A 198 1.31 10.28 -14.33
CA LEU A 198 1.47 9.06 -13.57
C LEU A 198 2.78 9.13 -12.78
N GLU A 199 2.73 8.82 -11.51
CA GLU A 199 3.92 8.67 -10.68
C GLU A 199 4.27 7.18 -10.58
N ALA A 200 5.51 6.84 -10.89
CA ALA A 200 5.97 5.45 -10.83
C ALA A 200 5.87 4.89 -9.40
N GLY A 201 5.53 3.61 -9.31
CA GLY A 201 5.27 2.94 -8.02
C GLY A 201 3.84 3.09 -7.50
N LYS A 202 3.04 3.99 -8.07
CA LYS A 202 1.60 4.08 -7.79
C LYS A 202 0.81 3.13 -8.69
N ARG A 203 -0.41 2.80 -8.25
CA ARG A 203 -1.31 2.01 -9.09
C ARG A 203 -1.92 2.90 -10.17
N PHE A 204 -1.85 2.43 -11.42
CA PHE A 204 -2.47 3.10 -12.56
C PHE A 204 -3.91 2.62 -12.72
N PHE A 205 -4.86 3.56 -12.78
CA PHE A 205 -6.29 3.27 -12.94
C PHE A 205 -6.75 3.63 -14.35
N VAL A 206 -7.50 2.71 -14.95
CA VAL A 206 -8.13 2.89 -16.28
C VAL A 206 -9.61 2.93 -16.10
N LYS A 207 -10.22 4.05 -16.49
CA LYS A 207 -11.69 4.23 -16.53
C LYS A 207 -12.11 4.45 -17.98
N ILE A 208 -13.07 3.65 -18.43
CA ILE A 208 -13.70 3.85 -19.74
C ILE A 208 -15.19 4.12 -19.51
N GLU A 209 -15.69 5.14 -20.18
CA GLU A 209 -17.10 5.49 -20.20
C GLU A 209 -17.57 5.44 -21.63
N ASP A 210 -18.44 4.44 -21.92
CA ASP A 210 -18.94 4.17 -23.25
C ASP A 210 -20.37 3.58 -23.17
N ALA A 211 -21.28 4.08 -24.00
CA ALA A 211 -22.66 3.64 -24.02
C ALA A 211 -22.80 2.19 -24.52
N ASP A 212 -21.91 1.73 -25.38
CA ASP A 212 -21.90 0.39 -25.96
C ASP A 212 -21.64 -0.70 -24.92
N LEU A 213 -20.99 -0.35 -23.83
CA LEU A 213 -20.74 -1.26 -22.71
C LEU A 213 -22.04 -1.71 -22.01
N ALA A 214 -23.18 -1.10 -22.34
CA ALA A 214 -24.48 -1.47 -21.77
C ALA A 214 -24.94 -2.91 -22.09
N ILE A 215 -24.31 -3.56 -23.07
CA ILE A 215 -24.58 -4.96 -23.44
C ILE A 215 -23.77 -5.96 -22.64
N LEU A 216 -22.76 -5.53 -21.88
CA LEU A 216 -21.93 -6.42 -21.08
C LEU A 216 -22.74 -7.02 -19.94
N GLU A 217 -22.54 -8.32 -19.71
CA GLU A 217 -23.02 -8.99 -18.52
C GLU A 217 -22.10 -8.73 -17.32
N LYS A 218 -22.57 -9.07 -16.14
CA LYS A 218 -21.85 -8.75 -14.88
C LYS A 218 -20.50 -9.44 -14.72
N GLU A 219 -20.29 -10.53 -15.43
CA GLU A 219 -19.08 -11.35 -15.37
C GLU A 219 -18.12 -11.04 -16.51
N ASP A 220 -18.56 -10.22 -17.46
CA ASP A 220 -17.72 -9.78 -18.55
C ASP A 220 -16.69 -8.76 -18.09
N SER A 221 -15.55 -8.75 -18.75
CA SER A 221 -14.52 -7.72 -18.57
C SER A 221 -14.10 -7.17 -19.92
N VAL A 222 -13.71 -5.90 -19.93
CA VAL A 222 -13.11 -5.26 -21.11
C VAL A 222 -11.61 -5.25 -20.91
N GLN A 223 -10.90 -5.87 -21.83
CA GLN A 223 -9.45 -5.83 -21.83
C GLN A 223 -8.93 -4.56 -22.50
N VAL A 224 -8.12 -3.81 -21.77
CA VAL A 224 -7.50 -2.58 -22.25
C VAL A 224 -6.01 -2.78 -22.34
N LYS A 225 -5.45 -2.47 -23.50
CA LYS A 225 -4.00 -2.52 -23.70
C LYS A 225 -3.36 -1.24 -23.22
N VAL A 226 -2.36 -1.40 -22.37
CA VAL A 226 -1.54 -0.32 -21.86
C VAL A 226 -0.10 -0.57 -22.31
N LYS A 227 0.51 0.44 -22.93
CA LYS A 227 1.88 0.33 -23.46
C LYS A 227 2.73 1.50 -22.97
N THR A 228 4.00 1.24 -22.75
CA THR A 228 4.96 2.32 -22.47
C THR A 228 5.80 2.65 -23.70
N SER A 229 6.34 3.87 -23.74
CA SER A 229 7.27 4.30 -24.81
C SER A 229 8.55 3.45 -24.83
N GLU A 230 8.91 2.83 -23.71
CA GLU A 230 10.08 1.95 -23.55
C GLU A 230 9.83 0.53 -24.02
N GLY A 231 8.58 0.20 -24.37
CA GLY A 231 8.20 -1.07 -25.00
C GLY A 231 7.59 -2.11 -24.05
N ASP A 232 7.21 -1.71 -22.84
CA ASP A 232 6.36 -2.56 -22.01
C ASP A 232 4.93 -2.59 -22.54
N GLU A 233 4.25 -3.72 -22.36
CA GLU A 233 2.88 -3.93 -22.85
C GLU A 233 2.14 -4.86 -21.91
N GLU A 234 1.06 -4.34 -21.31
CA GLU A 234 0.23 -5.07 -20.36
C GLU A 234 -1.25 -5.01 -20.77
N GLU A 235 -2.02 -5.99 -20.32
CA GLU A 235 -3.47 -6.02 -20.46
C GLU A 235 -4.11 -5.76 -19.11
N VAL A 236 -5.03 -4.79 -19.07
CA VAL A 236 -5.78 -4.41 -17.88
C VAL A 236 -7.22 -4.87 -18.03
N ASP A 237 -7.66 -5.76 -17.17
CA ASP A 237 -9.05 -6.19 -17.12
C ASP A 237 -9.88 -5.11 -16.41
N CYS A 238 -10.74 -4.46 -17.19
CA CYS A 238 -11.67 -3.46 -16.69
C CYS A 238 -13.04 -4.10 -16.47
N ILE A 239 -13.52 -4.05 -15.22
CA ILE A 239 -14.80 -4.62 -14.82
C ILE A 239 -15.93 -3.60 -14.89
N PRO A 240 -17.16 -4.01 -15.26
CA PRO A 240 -18.33 -3.13 -15.29
C PRO A 240 -18.68 -2.59 -13.91
N ILE A 241 -18.96 -1.28 -13.83
CA ILE A 241 -19.44 -0.64 -12.62
C ILE A 241 -20.91 -0.22 -12.83
N GLY A 242 -21.81 -0.75 -12.01
CA GLY A 242 -23.20 -0.31 -12.01
C GLY A 242 -24.21 -1.26 -12.65
N ARG A 243 -25.48 -0.86 -12.61
CA ARG A 243 -26.58 -1.64 -13.16
C ARG A 243 -26.74 -1.43 -14.67
N ASN A 244 -26.52 -0.20 -15.13
CA ASN A 244 -26.46 0.14 -16.54
C ASN A 244 -24.99 0.30 -16.86
N VAL A 245 -24.38 -0.78 -17.32
CA VAL A 245 -22.95 -0.80 -17.60
C VAL A 245 -22.64 0.20 -18.71
N ARG A 246 -22.16 1.37 -18.35
CA ARG A 246 -21.59 2.37 -19.26
C ARG A 246 -20.18 2.75 -18.86
N VAL A 247 -19.75 2.24 -17.71
CA VAL A 247 -18.44 2.54 -17.14
C VAL A 247 -17.78 1.24 -16.72
N VAL A 248 -16.55 1.04 -17.15
CA VAL A 248 -15.69 -0.03 -16.67
C VAL A 248 -14.46 0.57 -16.01
N LEU A 249 -13.96 -0.09 -14.99
CA LEU A 249 -12.78 0.33 -14.24
C LEU A 249 -11.82 -0.84 -14.07
N GLY A 250 -10.56 -0.59 -14.39
CA GLY A 250 -9.45 -1.51 -14.17
C GLY A 250 -8.27 -0.83 -13.51
N SER A 251 -7.29 -1.59 -13.10
CA SER A 251 -6.05 -1.02 -12.59
C SER A 251 -4.89 -1.99 -12.71
N ILE A 252 -3.69 -1.43 -12.79
CA ILE A 252 -2.43 -2.17 -12.84
C ILE A 252 -1.41 -1.50 -11.92
N PRO A 253 -0.61 -2.25 -11.13
CA PRO A 253 0.50 -1.69 -10.39
C PRO A 253 1.58 -1.19 -11.35
N THR A 254 2.29 -0.13 -10.98
CA THR A 254 3.45 0.36 -11.72
C THR A 254 4.73 0.19 -10.93
N ARG A 255 5.85 0.13 -11.63
CA ARG A 255 7.18 0.04 -11.03
C ARG A 255 8.21 0.72 -11.92
N LEU A 256 9.21 1.38 -11.30
CA LEU A 256 10.41 1.78 -12.03
C LEU A 256 11.21 0.54 -12.43
N GLY A 257 11.60 0.45 -13.70
CA GLY A 257 12.39 -0.67 -14.17
C GLY A 257 12.32 -0.92 -15.66
N LYS A 258 13.06 -1.96 -16.09
CA LYS A 258 13.07 -2.42 -17.49
C LYS A 258 11.73 -3.07 -17.86
N PRO A 259 11.25 -2.85 -19.09
CA PRO A 259 10.02 -3.45 -19.60
C PRO A 259 10.02 -4.98 -19.50
N ARG A 260 8.91 -5.56 -19.02
CA ARG A 260 8.69 -7.01 -18.94
C ARG A 260 7.25 -7.33 -19.31
N LYS A 261 6.95 -7.46 -20.58
CA LYS A 261 5.60 -7.65 -21.11
C LYS A 261 4.85 -8.81 -20.47
N GLY A 262 3.58 -8.59 -20.17
CA GLY A 262 2.64 -9.64 -19.74
C GLY A 262 2.89 -10.17 -18.33
N ASN A 263 3.51 -9.39 -17.45
CA ASN A 263 3.80 -9.81 -16.07
C ASN A 263 2.82 -9.25 -15.03
N GLY A 264 1.82 -8.46 -15.46
CA GLY A 264 0.82 -7.84 -14.59
C GLY A 264 1.33 -6.62 -13.83
N ILE A 265 2.50 -6.07 -14.19
CA ILE A 265 3.08 -4.86 -13.62
C ILE A 265 3.53 -3.97 -14.78
N LEU A 266 3.14 -2.73 -14.80
CA LEU A 266 3.58 -1.79 -15.81
C LEU A 266 4.93 -1.19 -15.39
N GLU A 267 6.00 -1.61 -16.03
CA GLU A 267 7.32 -1.04 -15.82
C GLU A 267 7.46 0.27 -16.59
N VAL A 268 7.85 1.30 -15.87
CA VAL A 268 8.03 2.65 -16.41
C VAL A 268 9.39 3.22 -15.98
N THR A 269 9.92 4.13 -16.78
CA THR A 269 11.06 4.98 -16.40
C THR A 269 10.60 6.42 -16.26
N GLY A 270 11.42 7.28 -15.68
CA GLY A 270 11.16 8.72 -15.67
C GLY A 270 11.01 9.23 -17.09
N THR A 271 10.13 10.20 -17.32
CA THR A 271 9.79 10.76 -18.65
C THR A 271 9.11 9.79 -19.63
N ALA A 272 8.87 8.55 -19.27
CA ALA A 272 8.12 7.60 -20.10
C ALA A 272 6.72 8.11 -20.42
N LYS A 273 6.21 7.68 -21.58
CA LYS A 273 4.81 7.90 -21.94
C LYS A 273 4.07 6.57 -21.85
N VAL A 274 2.93 6.59 -21.17
CA VAL A 274 2.02 5.47 -21.11
C VAL A 274 0.89 5.72 -22.11
N HIS A 275 0.70 4.81 -23.03
CA HIS A 275 -0.36 4.83 -24.04
C HIS A 275 -1.47 3.88 -23.60
N VAL A 276 -2.68 4.39 -23.48
CA VAL A 276 -3.89 3.59 -23.23
C VAL A 276 -4.75 3.63 -24.46
N GLY A 277 -5.07 2.47 -25.01
CA GLY A 277 -5.91 2.34 -26.21
C GLY A 277 -7.19 1.56 -25.94
N TYR A 278 -8.30 2.10 -26.40
CA TYR A 278 -9.62 1.47 -26.41
C TYR A 278 -10.24 1.60 -27.79
N THR A 279 -10.93 0.57 -28.26
CA THR A 279 -11.68 0.62 -29.52
C THR A 279 -13.17 0.77 -29.18
N ASP A 280 -13.72 1.93 -29.52
CA ASP A 280 -15.13 2.27 -29.42
C ASP A 280 -15.84 1.68 -30.65
N ALA A 281 -16.69 0.69 -30.41
CA ALA A 281 -17.33 -0.06 -31.49
C ALA A 281 -18.35 0.78 -32.27
N HIS A 282 -19.07 1.70 -31.60
CA HIS A 282 -20.09 2.54 -32.23
C HIS A 282 -20.11 3.93 -31.59
N THR A 283 -19.62 4.91 -32.28
CA THR A 283 -19.69 6.30 -31.81
C THR A 283 -21.07 6.93 -31.98
N ALA A 284 -21.35 7.99 -31.23
CA ALA A 284 -22.59 8.78 -31.38
C ALA A 284 -22.76 9.37 -32.81
N ASP A 285 -21.64 9.57 -33.51
CA ASP A 285 -21.61 10.08 -34.88
C ASP A 285 -21.75 8.99 -35.95
N ARG A 286 -22.05 7.73 -35.51
CA ARG A 286 -22.22 6.54 -36.36
C ARG A 286 -20.94 6.07 -37.06
N GLU A 287 -19.82 6.37 -36.50
CA GLU A 287 -18.53 5.76 -36.88
C GLU A 287 -18.35 4.41 -36.16
N PHE A 288 -17.66 3.46 -36.80
CA PHE A 288 -17.41 2.13 -36.27
C PHE A 288 -15.93 1.94 -35.98
N ASP A 289 -15.64 1.15 -34.97
CA ASP A 289 -14.28 0.75 -34.57
C ASP A 289 -13.30 1.92 -34.40
N THR A 290 -13.80 3.00 -33.81
CA THR A 290 -13.02 4.22 -33.61
C THR A 290 -12.03 4.01 -32.47
N LYS A 291 -10.73 4.22 -32.77
CA LYS A 291 -9.71 4.13 -31.73
C LYS A 291 -9.73 5.36 -30.83
N ARG A 292 -9.86 5.13 -29.56
CA ARG A 292 -9.71 6.13 -28.49
C ARG A 292 -8.37 5.89 -27.80
N GLU A 293 -7.50 6.85 -27.86
CA GLU A 293 -6.16 6.74 -27.29
C GLU A 293 -5.89 7.90 -26.34
N LYS A 294 -5.25 7.62 -25.24
CA LYS A 294 -4.79 8.63 -24.30
C LYS A 294 -3.33 8.39 -23.94
N ASN A 295 -2.57 9.48 -23.88
CA ASN A 295 -1.17 9.47 -23.47
C ASN A 295 -1.06 10.10 -22.09
N ILE A 296 -0.37 9.42 -21.19
CA ILE A 296 -0.08 9.86 -19.85
C ILE A 296 1.43 9.94 -19.70
N PHE A 297 1.92 10.99 -19.06
CA PHE A 297 3.34 11.15 -18.80
C PHE A 297 3.70 10.62 -17.43
N VAL A 298 4.78 9.83 -17.37
CA VAL A 298 5.39 9.48 -16.09
C VAL A 298 6.16 10.67 -15.58
N VAL A 299 5.77 11.15 -14.42
CA VAL A 299 6.37 12.32 -13.76
C VAL A 299 6.50 12.03 -12.27
N GLY A 300 7.36 12.78 -11.62
CA GLY A 300 7.47 12.77 -10.17
C GLY A 300 7.81 14.15 -9.65
N ASN A 301 7.32 14.50 -8.48
CA ASN A 301 7.79 15.69 -7.81
C ASN A 301 9.13 15.37 -7.15
N ALA A 302 10.16 16.11 -7.51
CA ALA A 302 11.45 16.02 -6.83
C ALA A 302 11.28 16.33 -5.34
N LEU A 303 11.72 15.44 -4.48
CA LEU A 303 11.74 15.60 -3.04
C LEU A 303 13.19 15.64 -2.56
N VAL A 304 13.55 16.70 -1.87
CA VAL A 304 14.86 16.83 -1.23
C VAL A 304 14.67 16.83 0.27
N GLN A 305 15.31 15.90 0.95
CA GLN A 305 15.20 15.75 2.40
C GLN A 305 16.57 15.63 3.05
N ALA A 306 16.73 16.25 4.23
CA ALA A 306 17.83 15.91 5.10
C ALA A 306 17.52 14.58 5.80
N MET A 307 18.45 13.65 5.76
CA MET A 307 18.24 12.29 6.25
C MET A 307 19.19 11.97 7.41
N ASP A 308 18.80 10.98 8.20
CA ASP A 308 19.76 10.36 9.13
C ASP A 308 20.87 9.65 8.37
N GLY A 309 21.98 9.28 9.06
CA GLY A 309 23.12 8.65 8.42
C GLY A 309 22.85 7.28 7.79
N ALA A 310 21.67 6.71 8.01
CA ALA A 310 21.21 5.45 7.42
C ALA A 310 20.19 5.65 6.31
N TYR A 311 19.82 6.89 6.00
CA TYR A 311 18.75 7.24 5.04
C TYR A 311 17.40 6.58 5.34
N SER A 312 17.09 6.40 6.63
CA SER A 312 15.86 5.74 7.07
C SER A 312 14.79 6.70 7.57
N GLU A 313 15.19 7.93 7.92
CA GLU A 313 14.27 8.92 8.49
C GLU A 313 14.66 10.33 8.05
N ALA A 314 13.66 11.10 7.60
CA ALA A 314 13.84 12.50 7.30
C ALA A 314 14.04 13.29 8.60
N LEU A 315 15.03 14.18 8.60
CA LEU A 315 15.35 15.05 9.72
C LEU A 315 14.73 16.43 9.50
N GLN A 316 14.22 17.04 10.56
CA GLN A 316 13.73 18.43 10.52
C GLN A 316 14.84 19.47 10.69
N GLY A 317 16.08 19.02 10.87
CA GLY A 317 17.23 19.90 11.02
C GLY A 317 18.54 19.13 11.07
N VAL A 318 19.66 19.83 10.84
CA VAL A 318 21.01 19.27 10.90
C VAL A 318 21.80 19.98 11.99
N VAL A 319 22.76 19.28 12.56
CA VAL A 319 23.64 19.82 13.61
C VAL A 319 24.86 20.48 12.95
N LEU A 320 25.12 21.72 13.28
CA LEU A 320 26.29 22.45 12.79
C LEU A 320 27.60 21.69 13.10
N GLY A 321 28.47 21.60 12.09
CA GLY A 321 29.75 20.90 12.21
C GLY A 321 29.62 19.37 12.12
N LYS A 322 28.46 18.81 11.80
CA LYS A 322 28.24 17.42 11.48
C LYS A 322 27.98 17.23 9.99
N GLU A 323 28.28 16.02 9.52
CA GLU A 323 27.94 15.62 8.14
C GLU A 323 26.42 15.65 7.95
N ALA A 324 25.95 16.29 6.89
CA ALA A 324 24.55 16.29 6.48
C ALA A 324 24.34 15.25 5.38
N ASN A 325 23.42 14.34 5.57
CA ASN A 325 23.02 13.38 4.55
C ASN A 325 21.78 13.91 3.86
N LEU A 326 21.83 14.00 2.53
CA LEU A 326 20.72 14.47 1.70
C LEU A 326 20.22 13.32 0.84
N GLN A 327 18.92 13.17 0.76
CA GLN A 327 18.26 12.28 -0.17
C GLN A 327 17.48 13.12 -1.17
N VAL A 328 17.65 12.82 -2.45
CA VAL A 328 16.84 13.35 -3.54
C VAL A 328 16.06 12.18 -4.12
N SER A 329 14.76 12.31 -4.17
CA SER A 329 13.86 11.39 -4.86
C SER A 329 13.22 12.14 -6.02
N ASP A 330 13.47 11.67 -7.22
CA ASP A 330 13.04 12.34 -8.45
C ASP A 330 12.78 11.26 -9.52
N ALA A 331 11.52 10.84 -9.64
CA ALA A 331 11.14 9.72 -10.50
C ALA A 331 11.27 10.06 -12.00
N ASP A 332 11.21 11.34 -12.39
CA ASP A 332 11.37 11.74 -13.78
C ASP A 332 12.84 11.85 -14.22
N ARG A 333 13.77 11.66 -13.30
CA ARG A 333 15.20 11.56 -13.57
C ARG A 333 15.74 10.13 -13.60
N ASP A 334 14.93 9.16 -13.27
CA ASP A 334 15.24 7.74 -13.43
C ASP A 334 14.93 7.32 -14.88
N VAL A 335 15.87 7.61 -15.79
CA VAL A 335 15.69 7.47 -17.24
C VAL A 335 16.46 6.29 -17.82
N THR A 336 17.32 5.63 -17.03
CA THR A 336 18.10 4.49 -17.48
C THR A 336 17.88 3.29 -16.55
N ASP A 337 18.34 2.12 -16.99
CA ASP A 337 18.34 0.89 -16.19
C ASP A 337 19.58 0.74 -15.30
N GLN A 338 20.39 1.78 -15.24
CA GLN A 338 21.57 1.90 -14.37
C GLN A 338 21.37 3.08 -13.41
N ALA A 339 22.19 3.16 -12.38
CA ALA A 339 22.14 4.28 -11.46
C ALA A 339 22.40 5.61 -12.16
N ASP A 340 21.37 6.45 -12.22
CA ASP A 340 21.48 7.80 -12.77
C ASP A 340 22.19 8.75 -11.81
N THR A 341 22.90 9.73 -12.35
CA THR A 341 23.63 10.71 -11.55
C THR A 341 22.90 12.04 -11.53
N LEU A 342 22.53 12.49 -10.33
CA LEU A 342 21.92 13.79 -10.11
C LEU A 342 22.92 14.78 -9.56
N LYS A 343 22.89 16.02 -10.06
CA LYS A 343 23.67 17.14 -9.50
C LYS A 343 22.81 17.89 -8.49
N VAL A 344 23.22 17.88 -7.23
CA VAL A 344 22.58 18.61 -6.14
C VAL A 344 23.47 19.79 -5.75
N ARG A 345 22.89 20.98 -5.64
CA ARG A 345 23.56 22.17 -5.13
C ARG A 345 22.99 22.51 -3.76
N VAL A 346 23.85 22.75 -2.81
CA VAL A 346 23.51 23.23 -1.47
C VAL A 346 24.06 24.63 -1.34
N ASP A 347 23.18 25.60 -1.10
CA ASP A 347 23.52 27.02 -0.92
C ASP A 347 23.47 27.43 0.55
#